data_9dd01fd66b4d3350410f0f1a12c17017
#
_entry.id   9dd01fd66b4d3350410f0f1a12c17017
#
_cell.length_a   1.000
_cell.length_b   1.000
_cell.length_c   1.000
_cell.angle_alpha   90.00
_cell.angle_beta   90.00
_cell.angle_gamma   90.00
#
_symmetry.space_group_name_H-M   'P 1'
#
loop_
_entity.id
_entity.type
_entity.pdbx_description
1 polymer ?
#
loop_
_entity_poly.entity_id
_entity_poly.type
_entity_poly.pdbx_seq_one_letter_code
_entity_poly.pdbx_strand_id
1 'polypeptide(L)'
;MNRLNLAILGGCLALAVAGYLAVGRPGMPDDPMEKRQEGLAEKIRTAPETLTPAETLSRLELATQQKPDDPQPHYFIGEMLRADGRPEDAARAYQSALRRDENFVPALVALADTLVALSGGGVSPQATQLYARAYQLDETQVRAGMWAAMGAAQAGDQAKAEQAMRYIYNHLAEDDPRRERFKAMIEALGQGEEAPPAPETPPSE
;
A
#
# COMPACT_ATOMS: atom_id res chain seq x y z
N MET A 1 43.62 43.20 0.82
CA MET A 1 43.49 41.71 0.76
C MET A 1 44.90 41.14 0.68
N ASN A 2 45.32 40.33 1.68
CA ASN A 2 46.67 39.79 1.73
C ASN A 2 46.83 38.71 0.66
N ARG A 3 48.06 38.61 0.07
CA ARG A 3 48.39 37.61 -0.94
C ARG A 3 48.07 36.18 -0.48
N LEU A 4 48.15 35.92 0.85
CA LEU A 4 47.79 34.64 1.45
C LEU A 4 46.29 34.32 1.31
N ASN A 5 45.42 35.31 1.56
CA ASN A 5 43.96 35.13 1.42
C ASN A 5 43.53 34.89 -0.03
N LEU A 6 44.24 35.50 -0.99
CA LEU A 6 43.99 35.30 -2.41
C LEU A 6 44.39 33.87 -2.85
N ALA A 7 45.50 33.37 -2.32
CA ALA A 7 45.95 31.98 -2.59
C ALA A 7 45.01 30.94 -1.98
N ILE A 8 44.52 31.17 -0.78
CA ILE A 8 43.52 30.27 -0.13
C ILE A 8 42.20 30.26 -0.90
N LEU A 9 41.68 31.43 -1.30
CA LEU A 9 40.47 31.57 -2.11
C LEU A 9 40.61 30.85 -3.48
N GLY A 10 41.78 31.04 -4.15
CA GLY A 10 42.07 30.35 -5.40
C GLY A 10 42.16 28.83 -5.25
N GLY A 11 42.76 28.34 -4.17
CA GLY A 11 42.83 26.91 -3.83
C GLY A 11 41.45 26.29 -3.56
N CYS A 12 40.59 26.95 -2.79
CA CYS A 12 39.24 26.49 -2.52
C CYS A 12 38.36 26.47 -3.79
N LEU A 13 38.49 27.48 -4.63
CA LEU A 13 37.77 27.53 -5.94
C LEU A 13 38.23 26.40 -6.85
N ALA A 14 39.54 26.16 -6.95
CA ALA A 14 40.07 25.07 -7.77
C ALA A 14 39.63 23.69 -7.29
N LEU A 15 39.58 23.47 -5.96
CA LEU A 15 39.05 22.22 -5.37
C LEU A 15 37.55 22.08 -5.60
N ALA A 16 36.77 23.15 -5.52
CA ALA A 16 35.35 23.11 -5.80
C ALA A 16 35.07 22.80 -7.27
N VAL A 17 35.82 23.40 -8.19
CA VAL A 17 35.72 23.12 -9.64
C VAL A 17 36.17 21.70 -9.95
N ALA A 18 37.27 21.23 -9.35
CA ALA A 18 37.72 19.84 -9.55
C ALA A 18 36.72 18.83 -8.98
N GLY A 19 36.12 19.11 -7.81
CA GLY A 19 35.05 18.32 -7.23
C GLY A 19 33.79 18.29 -8.13
N TYR A 20 33.41 19.44 -8.66
CA TYR A 20 32.28 19.51 -9.61
C TYR A 20 32.54 18.74 -10.90
N LEU A 21 33.75 18.83 -11.46
CA LEU A 21 34.14 18.09 -12.68
C LEU A 21 34.24 16.58 -12.44
N ALA A 22 34.65 16.16 -11.23
CA ALA A 22 34.80 14.75 -10.89
C ALA A 22 33.48 14.06 -10.52
N VAL A 23 32.58 14.76 -9.82
CA VAL A 23 31.32 14.21 -9.30
C VAL A 23 30.10 14.65 -10.16
N GLY A 24 30.15 15.87 -10.70
CA GLY A 24 29.05 16.50 -11.41
C GLY A 24 28.81 16.02 -12.83
N ARG A 25 29.68 15.16 -13.39
CA ARG A 25 29.56 14.65 -14.78
C ARG A 25 29.12 15.72 -15.79
N PRO A 26 29.89 16.81 -15.98
CA PRO A 26 29.48 17.93 -16.83
C PRO A 26 29.35 17.58 -18.33
N GLY A 27 29.69 16.37 -18.73
CA GLY A 27 29.52 15.86 -20.09
C GLY A 27 28.25 15.01 -20.31
N MET A 28 27.41 14.85 -19.30
CA MET A 28 26.10 14.26 -19.54
C MET A 28 25.20 15.31 -20.18
N PRO A 29 24.61 15.03 -21.37
CA PRO A 29 23.62 15.93 -21.92
C PRO A 29 22.47 16.01 -20.93
N ASP A 30 22.17 17.23 -20.50
CA ASP A 30 21.00 17.51 -19.68
C ASP A 30 19.79 17.29 -20.60
N ASP A 31 19.20 16.10 -20.53
CA ASP A 31 17.99 15.83 -21.29
C ASP A 31 16.89 16.71 -20.74
N PRO A 32 16.37 17.66 -21.52
CA PRO A 32 15.30 18.54 -21.09
C PRO A 32 14.14 17.71 -20.53
N MET A 33 13.49 18.20 -19.48
CA MET A 33 12.36 17.54 -18.84
C MET A 33 11.33 17.04 -19.87
N GLU A 34 11.11 17.83 -20.92
CA GLU A 34 10.23 17.53 -22.06
C GLU A 34 10.63 16.25 -22.80
N LYS A 35 11.92 16.09 -23.15
CA LYS A 35 12.41 14.86 -23.81
C LYS A 35 12.29 13.61 -22.92
N ARG A 36 12.50 13.77 -21.61
CA ARG A 36 12.30 12.66 -20.65
C ARG A 36 10.83 12.26 -20.56
N GLN A 37 9.93 13.25 -20.58
CA GLN A 37 8.49 13.00 -20.59
C GLN A 37 8.03 12.38 -21.91
N GLU A 38 8.53 12.84 -23.05
CA GLU A 38 8.26 12.24 -24.36
C GLU A 38 8.77 10.79 -24.45
N GLY A 39 9.99 10.55 -24.00
CA GLY A 39 10.56 9.20 -23.95
C GLY A 39 9.79 8.26 -23.04
N LEU A 40 9.34 8.75 -21.88
CA LEU A 40 8.48 7.99 -20.98
C LEU A 40 7.09 7.72 -21.61
N ALA A 41 6.48 8.72 -22.23
CA ALA A 41 5.20 8.56 -22.91
C ALA A 41 5.27 7.53 -24.06
N GLU A 42 6.34 7.56 -24.84
CA GLU A 42 6.59 6.58 -25.90
C GLU A 42 6.77 5.16 -25.30
N LYS A 43 7.56 5.04 -24.25
CA LYS A 43 7.81 3.75 -23.56
C LYS A 43 6.54 3.18 -22.93
N ILE A 44 5.69 4.02 -22.33
CA ILE A 44 4.37 3.63 -21.81
C ILE A 44 3.49 3.05 -22.92
N ARG A 45 3.57 3.62 -24.13
CA ARG A 45 2.75 3.22 -25.27
C ARG A 45 3.24 1.95 -25.94
N THR A 46 4.56 1.75 -26.05
CA THR A 46 5.16 0.71 -26.89
C THR A 46 5.64 -0.51 -26.10
N ALA A 47 6.08 -0.32 -24.84
CA ALA A 47 6.68 -1.38 -24.03
C ALA A 47 6.43 -1.13 -22.52
N PRO A 48 5.17 -1.08 -22.06
CA PRO A 48 4.82 -0.76 -20.67
C PRO A 48 5.43 -1.75 -19.65
N GLU A 49 5.70 -2.97 -20.06
CA GLU A 49 6.32 -4.03 -19.24
C GLU A 49 7.81 -3.77 -18.94
N THR A 50 8.44 -2.86 -19.66
CA THR A 50 9.86 -2.50 -19.47
C THR A 50 10.07 -1.29 -18.56
N LEU A 51 9.00 -0.74 -17.99
CA LEU A 51 9.08 0.41 -17.11
C LEU A 51 9.83 0.04 -15.81
N THR A 52 10.78 0.88 -15.45
CA THR A 52 11.40 0.81 -14.12
C THR A 52 10.42 1.24 -13.03
N PRO A 53 10.64 0.88 -11.75
CA PRO A 53 9.80 1.36 -10.65
C PRO A 53 9.64 2.89 -10.63
N ALA A 54 10.73 3.65 -10.88
CA ALA A 54 10.68 5.10 -10.94
C ALA A 54 9.82 5.62 -12.11
N GLU A 55 9.92 5.00 -13.29
CA GLU A 55 9.09 5.35 -14.45
C GLU A 55 7.62 4.98 -14.22
N THR A 56 7.37 3.85 -13.54
CA THR A 56 6.01 3.45 -13.16
C THR A 56 5.40 4.46 -12.18
N LEU A 57 6.15 4.90 -11.17
CA LEU A 57 5.70 5.94 -10.25
C LEU A 57 5.38 7.24 -11.00
N SER A 58 6.28 7.70 -11.89
CA SER A 58 6.05 8.90 -12.70
C SER A 58 4.80 8.78 -13.58
N ARG A 59 4.54 7.59 -14.16
CA ARG A 59 3.31 7.30 -14.89
C ARG A 59 2.07 7.41 -14.02
N LEU A 60 2.11 6.85 -12.80
CA LEU A 60 0.99 6.91 -11.86
C LEU A 60 0.74 8.35 -11.38
N GLU A 61 1.80 9.12 -11.10
CA GLU A 61 1.69 10.54 -10.74
C GLU A 61 1.05 11.35 -11.89
N LEU A 62 1.44 11.09 -13.13
CA LEU A 62 0.81 11.73 -14.29
C LEU A 62 -0.67 11.33 -14.39
N ALA A 63 -1.02 10.08 -14.14
CA ALA A 63 -2.41 9.60 -14.13
C ALA A 63 -3.25 10.32 -13.06
N THR A 64 -2.68 10.62 -11.87
CA THR A 64 -3.39 11.40 -10.84
C THR A 64 -3.70 12.83 -11.28
N GLN A 65 -2.86 13.42 -12.14
CA GLN A 65 -3.07 14.76 -12.69
C GLN A 65 -4.11 14.76 -13.81
N GLN A 66 -4.09 13.73 -14.67
CA GLN A 66 -5.01 13.61 -15.81
C GLN A 66 -6.42 13.21 -15.37
N LYS A 67 -6.54 12.38 -14.33
CA LYS A 67 -7.81 11.89 -13.78
C LYS A 67 -7.80 12.04 -12.25
N PRO A 68 -8.04 13.26 -11.75
CA PRO A 68 -7.90 13.56 -10.32
C PRO A 68 -8.90 12.79 -9.44
N ASP A 69 -10.02 12.33 -10.00
CA ASP A 69 -11.06 11.59 -9.28
C ASP A 69 -10.91 10.07 -9.38
N ASP A 70 -9.91 9.56 -10.12
CA ASP A 70 -9.66 8.13 -10.25
C ASP A 70 -8.90 7.62 -9.00
N PRO A 71 -9.46 6.66 -8.24
CA PRO A 71 -8.80 6.10 -7.06
C PRO A 71 -7.62 5.19 -7.42
N GLN A 72 -7.62 4.57 -8.61
CA GLN A 72 -6.68 3.52 -8.98
C GLN A 72 -5.20 3.96 -8.95
N PRO A 73 -4.79 5.12 -9.51
CA PRO A 73 -3.40 5.52 -9.46
C PRO A 73 -2.88 5.67 -8.03
N HIS A 74 -3.70 6.20 -7.12
CA HIS A 74 -3.32 6.35 -5.71
C HIS A 74 -3.19 4.99 -5.00
N TYR A 75 -4.05 4.04 -5.32
CA TYR A 75 -3.95 2.67 -4.82
C TYR A 75 -2.63 2.02 -5.28
N PHE A 76 -2.29 2.09 -6.57
CA PHE A 76 -1.04 1.50 -7.08
C PHE A 76 0.22 2.20 -6.54
N ILE A 77 0.18 3.51 -6.31
CA ILE A 77 1.25 4.22 -5.59
C ILE A 77 1.42 3.63 -4.19
N GLY A 78 0.31 3.35 -3.49
CA GLY A 78 0.33 2.69 -2.19
C GLY A 78 0.97 1.30 -2.23
N GLU A 79 0.62 0.47 -3.23
CA GLU A 79 1.21 -0.85 -3.42
C GLU A 79 2.73 -0.76 -3.63
N MET A 80 3.20 0.19 -4.45
CA MET A 80 4.63 0.41 -4.68
C MET A 80 5.35 0.82 -3.39
N LEU A 81 4.77 1.75 -2.63
CA LEU A 81 5.35 2.22 -1.36
C LEU A 81 5.40 1.10 -0.31
N ARG A 82 4.36 0.25 -0.28
CA ARG A 82 4.33 -0.92 0.60
C ARG A 82 5.42 -1.93 0.23
N ALA A 83 5.61 -2.19 -1.06
CA ALA A 83 6.69 -3.06 -1.56
C ALA A 83 8.09 -2.50 -1.26
N ASP A 84 8.23 -1.18 -1.22
CA ASP A 84 9.45 -0.46 -0.84
C ASP A 84 9.72 -0.44 0.69
N GLY A 85 8.85 -1.10 1.50
CA GLY A 85 8.99 -1.11 2.95
C GLY A 85 8.64 0.24 3.61
N ARG A 86 7.75 1.01 3.01
CA ARG A 86 7.27 2.33 3.48
C ARG A 86 5.77 2.29 3.81
N PRO A 87 5.37 1.50 4.82
CA PRO A 87 3.95 1.25 5.09
C PRO A 87 3.16 2.51 5.51
N GLU A 88 3.78 3.48 6.19
CA GLU A 88 3.10 4.73 6.56
C GLU A 88 2.78 5.59 5.34
N ASP A 89 3.69 5.63 4.36
CA ASP A 89 3.47 6.33 3.09
C ASP A 89 2.40 5.61 2.25
N ALA A 90 2.45 4.27 2.23
CA ALA A 90 1.43 3.45 1.59
C ALA A 90 0.04 3.70 2.17
N ALA A 91 -0.09 3.75 3.50
CA ALA A 91 -1.36 4.08 4.16
C ALA A 91 -1.91 5.44 3.71
N ARG A 92 -1.04 6.46 3.57
CA ARG A 92 -1.44 7.79 3.06
C ARG A 92 -1.92 7.73 1.61
N ALA A 93 -1.28 6.92 0.77
CA ALA A 93 -1.68 6.74 -0.62
C ALA A 93 -3.03 6.02 -0.74
N TYR A 94 -3.28 4.95 0.04
CA TYR A 94 -4.58 4.28 0.09
C TYR A 94 -5.69 5.19 0.63
N GLN A 95 -5.42 6.01 1.65
CA GLN A 95 -6.36 7.03 2.10
C GLN A 95 -6.68 8.04 1.00
N SER A 96 -5.68 8.37 0.15
CA SER A 96 -5.91 9.24 -1.00
C SER A 96 -6.81 8.59 -2.06
N ALA A 97 -6.69 7.28 -2.29
CA ALA A 97 -7.62 6.53 -3.13
C ALA A 97 -9.04 6.57 -2.55
N LEU A 98 -9.20 6.32 -1.23
CA LEU A 98 -10.50 6.32 -0.56
C LEU A 98 -11.17 7.70 -0.48
N ARG A 99 -10.41 8.78 -0.53
CA ARG A 99 -11.00 10.13 -0.68
C ARG A 99 -11.64 10.37 -2.04
N ARG A 100 -11.29 9.61 -3.05
CA ARG A 100 -11.86 9.69 -4.42
C ARG A 100 -13.03 8.74 -4.60
N ASP A 101 -12.88 7.54 -4.05
CA ASP A 101 -13.96 6.56 -3.97
C ASP A 101 -13.90 5.84 -2.62
N GLU A 102 -14.79 6.20 -1.72
CA GLU A 102 -14.89 5.63 -0.36
C GLU A 102 -15.24 4.13 -0.36
N ASN A 103 -15.76 3.63 -1.48
CA ASN A 103 -16.16 2.24 -1.69
C ASN A 103 -15.16 1.45 -2.53
N PHE A 104 -13.99 2.00 -2.80
CA PHE A 104 -12.96 1.31 -3.56
C PHE A 104 -12.37 0.15 -2.73
N VAL A 105 -12.95 -1.04 -2.88
CA VAL A 105 -12.64 -2.25 -2.09
C VAL A 105 -11.16 -2.57 -2.03
N PRO A 106 -10.37 -2.49 -3.13
CA PRO A 106 -8.93 -2.76 -3.05
C PRO A 106 -8.20 -1.86 -2.05
N ALA A 107 -8.51 -0.56 -2.02
CA ALA A 107 -7.87 0.37 -1.09
C ALA A 107 -8.36 0.19 0.36
N LEU A 108 -9.64 -0.20 0.57
CA LEU A 108 -10.14 -0.53 1.92
C LEU A 108 -9.35 -1.69 2.53
N VAL A 109 -9.17 -2.77 1.76
CA VAL A 109 -8.42 -3.95 2.22
C VAL A 109 -6.95 -3.61 2.42
N ALA A 110 -6.31 -2.96 1.44
CA ALA A 110 -4.89 -2.63 1.51
C ALA A 110 -4.56 -1.68 2.68
N LEU A 111 -5.42 -0.69 2.95
CA LEU A 111 -5.26 0.19 4.11
C LEU A 111 -5.41 -0.58 5.42
N ALA A 112 -6.42 -1.45 5.52
CA ALA A 112 -6.63 -2.27 6.71
C ALA A 112 -5.44 -3.22 6.97
N ASP A 113 -4.96 -3.92 5.94
CA ASP A 113 -3.77 -4.79 6.00
C ASP A 113 -2.53 -4.00 6.49
N THR A 114 -2.35 -2.78 5.96
CA THR A 114 -1.24 -1.91 6.35
C THR A 114 -1.33 -1.47 7.81
N LEU A 115 -2.54 -1.13 8.30
CA LEU A 115 -2.75 -0.77 9.69
C LEU A 115 -2.50 -1.93 10.65
N VAL A 116 -2.87 -3.16 10.26
CA VAL A 116 -2.57 -4.38 11.02
C VAL A 116 -1.06 -4.62 11.09
N ALA A 117 -0.35 -4.46 9.96
CA ALA A 117 1.10 -4.60 9.93
C ALA A 117 1.80 -3.55 10.83
N LEU A 118 1.37 -2.29 10.78
CA LEU A 118 1.90 -1.20 11.61
C LEU A 118 1.63 -1.38 13.11
N SER A 119 0.56 -2.10 13.47
CA SER A 119 0.22 -2.39 14.88
C SER A 119 0.83 -3.71 15.39
N GLY A 120 1.73 -4.34 14.64
CA GLY A 120 2.35 -5.61 15.03
C GLY A 120 1.39 -6.80 15.01
N GLY A 121 0.38 -6.78 14.15
CA GLY A 121 -0.59 -7.85 13.95
C GLY A 121 -1.93 -7.67 14.70
N GLY A 122 -2.05 -6.64 15.54
CA GLY A 122 -3.31 -6.29 16.19
C GLY A 122 -4.30 -5.65 15.23
N VAL A 123 -5.59 -6.01 15.36
CA VAL A 123 -6.64 -5.41 14.52
C VAL A 123 -7.21 -4.19 15.24
N SER A 124 -6.76 -3.01 14.86
CA SER A 124 -7.28 -1.76 15.41
C SER A 124 -8.77 -1.57 15.06
N PRO A 125 -9.53 -0.77 15.84
CA PRO A 125 -10.92 -0.45 15.52
C PRO A 125 -11.10 0.13 14.11
N GLN A 126 -10.12 0.91 13.64
CA GLN A 126 -10.12 1.45 12.29
C GLN A 126 -9.95 0.36 11.23
N ALA A 127 -9.00 -0.57 11.43
CA ALA A 127 -8.82 -1.71 10.52
C ALA A 127 -10.07 -2.59 10.48
N THR A 128 -10.69 -2.84 11.65
CA THR A 128 -11.95 -3.60 11.75
C THR A 128 -13.06 -2.97 10.89
N GLN A 129 -13.23 -1.65 10.95
CA GLN A 129 -14.24 -0.95 10.16
C GLN A 129 -13.97 -1.02 8.66
N LEU A 130 -12.71 -0.87 8.25
CA LEU A 130 -12.30 -0.96 6.85
C LEU A 130 -12.55 -2.35 6.27
N TYR A 131 -12.17 -3.40 7.00
CA TYR A 131 -12.45 -4.78 6.60
C TYR A 131 -13.95 -5.08 6.55
N ALA A 132 -14.72 -4.62 7.54
CA ALA A 132 -16.18 -4.80 7.54
C ALA A 132 -16.81 -4.11 6.33
N ARG A 133 -16.38 -2.89 6.01
CA ARG A 133 -16.85 -2.16 4.83
C ARG A 133 -16.50 -2.89 3.54
N ALA A 134 -15.25 -3.35 3.41
CA ALA A 134 -14.80 -4.11 2.23
C ALA A 134 -15.65 -5.36 2.01
N TYR A 135 -15.92 -6.13 3.08
CA TYR A 135 -16.73 -7.33 3.01
C TYR A 135 -18.21 -7.04 2.69
N GLN A 136 -18.77 -5.95 3.22
CA GLN A 136 -20.14 -5.51 2.91
C GLN A 136 -20.31 -5.12 1.44
N LEU A 137 -19.28 -4.56 0.82
CA LEU A 137 -19.27 -4.17 -0.59
C LEU A 137 -18.99 -5.34 -1.54
N ASP A 138 -18.21 -6.29 -1.09
CA ASP A 138 -17.81 -7.48 -1.85
C ASP A 138 -17.67 -8.68 -0.92
N GLU A 139 -18.70 -9.52 -0.86
CA GLU A 139 -18.75 -10.72 0.00
C GLU A 139 -17.75 -11.80 -0.43
N THR A 140 -17.15 -11.69 -1.62
CA THR A 140 -16.06 -12.58 -2.04
C THR A 140 -14.77 -12.31 -1.25
N GLN A 141 -14.66 -11.16 -0.57
CA GLN A 141 -13.56 -10.79 0.31
C GLN A 141 -13.65 -11.51 1.68
N VAL A 142 -13.81 -12.83 1.67
CA VAL A 142 -13.98 -13.65 2.88
C VAL A 142 -12.90 -13.37 3.93
N ARG A 143 -11.66 -13.13 3.50
CA ARG A 143 -10.56 -12.76 4.40
C ARG A 143 -10.83 -11.45 5.15
N ALA A 144 -11.36 -10.44 4.48
CA ALA A 144 -11.72 -9.17 5.10
C ALA A 144 -12.84 -9.37 6.13
N GLY A 145 -13.88 -10.15 5.81
CA GLY A 145 -14.95 -10.51 6.75
C GLY A 145 -14.41 -11.20 8.01
N MET A 146 -13.47 -12.12 7.83
CA MET A 146 -12.82 -12.82 8.95
C MET A 146 -12.01 -11.86 9.84
N TRP A 147 -11.21 -10.95 9.25
CA TRP A 147 -10.48 -9.95 10.01
C TRP A 147 -11.40 -8.98 10.75
N ALA A 148 -12.53 -8.59 10.13
CA ALA A 148 -13.53 -7.77 10.79
C ALA A 148 -14.13 -8.47 12.02
N ALA A 149 -14.45 -9.77 11.91
CA ALA A 149 -14.95 -10.57 13.03
C ALA A 149 -13.89 -10.70 14.13
N MET A 150 -12.63 -10.96 13.79
CA MET A 150 -11.54 -11.02 14.76
C MET A 150 -11.34 -9.69 15.49
N GLY A 151 -11.40 -8.56 14.78
CA GLY A 151 -11.34 -7.24 15.39
C GLY A 151 -12.50 -6.98 16.37
N ALA A 152 -13.70 -7.45 16.06
CA ALA A 152 -14.84 -7.41 16.97
C ALA A 152 -14.61 -8.26 18.23
N ALA A 153 -14.06 -9.46 18.07
CA ALA A 153 -13.72 -10.34 19.21
C ALA A 153 -12.65 -9.69 20.11
N GLN A 154 -11.59 -9.12 19.53
CA GLN A 154 -10.54 -8.42 20.29
C GLN A 154 -11.09 -7.19 21.04
N ALA A 155 -12.12 -6.53 20.49
CA ALA A 155 -12.81 -5.44 21.16
C ALA A 155 -13.78 -5.91 22.26
N GLY A 156 -13.93 -7.22 22.49
CA GLY A 156 -14.82 -7.81 23.47
C GLY A 156 -16.25 -8.02 22.97
N ASP A 157 -16.54 -7.73 21.71
CA ASP A 157 -17.87 -7.94 21.09
C ASP A 157 -17.96 -9.35 20.47
N GLN A 158 -17.97 -10.36 21.36
CA GLN A 158 -18.02 -11.76 20.96
C GLN A 158 -19.26 -12.10 20.13
N ALA A 159 -20.42 -11.50 20.50
CA ALA A 159 -21.67 -11.76 19.81
C ALA A 159 -21.62 -11.29 18.35
N LYS A 160 -21.02 -10.13 18.11
CA LYS A 160 -20.86 -9.57 16.76
C LYS A 160 -19.84 -10.39 15.95
N ALA A 161 -18.75 -10.83 16.59
CA ALA A 161 -17.75 -11.69 15.97
C ALA A 161 -18.37 -13.01 15.53
N GLU A 162 -19.12 -13.67 16.43
CA GLU A 162 -19.82 -14.94 16.13
C GLU A 162 -20.84 -14.76 15.01
N GLN A 163 -21.65 -13.70 15.07
CA GLN A 163 -22.63 -13.41 14.02
C GLN A 163 -21.97 -13.23 12.66
N ALA A 164 -20.87 -12.49 12.58
CA ALA A 164 -20.12 -12.28 11.34
C ALA A 164 -19.55 -13.59 10.81
N MET A 165 -18.96 -14.43 11.67
CA MET A 165 -18.43 -15.74 11.26
C MET A 165 -19.52 -16.68 10.78
N ARG A 166 -20.69 -16.73 11.45
CA ARG A 166 -21.86 -17.51 11.01
C ARG A 166 -22.38 -17.03 9.67
N TYR A 167 -22.41 -15.72 9.44
CA TYR A 167 -22.82 -15.16 8.16
C TYR A 167 -21.89 -15.63 7.03
N ILE A 168 -20.58 -15.51 7.22
CA ILE A 168 -19.59 -16.00 6.24
C ILE A 168 -19.77 -17.51 5.99
N TYR A 169 -19.86 -18.30 7.04
CA TYR A 169 -20.03 -19.75 6.95
C TYR A 169 -21.26 -20.15 6.13
N ASN A 170 -22.38 -19.47 6.31
CA ASN A 170 -23.64 -19.77 5.59
C ASN A 170 -23.58 -19.39 4.10
N HIS A 171 -22.68 -18.47 3.70
CA HIS A 171 -22.49 -18.04 2.33
C HIS A 171 -21.34 -18.78 1.61
N LEU A 172 -20.55 -19.58 2.32
CA LEU A 172 -19.57 -20.46 1.68
C LEU A 172 -20.26 -21.64 0.97
N ALA A 173 -19.73 -22.02 -0.18
CA ALA A 173 -20.17 -23.22 -0.88
C ALA A 173 -20.09 -24.47 0.01
N GLU A 174 -20.96 -25.46 -0.20
CA GLU A 174 -21.00 -26.66 0.65
C GLU A 174 -19.70 -27.46 0.64
N ASP A 175 -18.98 -27.45 -0.45
CA ASP A 175 -17.69 -28.11 -0.68
C ASP A 175 -16.47 -27.22 -0.38
N ASP A 176 -16.66 -26.01 0.14
CA ASP A 176 -15.56 -25.07 0.44
C ASP A 176 -14.70 -25.65 1.59
N PRO A 177 -13.39 -25.88 1.36
CA PRO A 177 -12.49 -26.47 2.36
C PRO A 177 -12.34 -25.63 3.63
N ARG A 178 -12.72 -24.35 3.57
CA ARG A 178 -12.66 -23.43 4.72
C ARG A 178 -13.80 -23.62 5.71
N ARG A 179 -14.89 -24.32 5.33
CA ARG A 179 -16.07 -24.48 6.20
C ARG A 179 -15.75 -25.07 7.55
N GLU A 180 -14.95 -26.15 7.61
CA GLU A 180 -14.58 -26.79 8.89
C GLU A 180 -13.85 -25.82 9.81
N ARG A 181 -12.97 -25.00 9.25
CA ARG A 181 -12.26 -23.98 10.03
C ARG A 181 -13.20 -22.90 10.56
N PHE A 182 -14.13 -22.39 9.74
CA PHE A 182 -15.13 -21.41 10.20
C PHE A 182 -16.02 -21.97 11.28
N LYS A 183 -16.42 -23.25 11.17
CA LYS A 183 -17.20 -23.94 12.18
C LYS A 183 -16.45 -23.99 13.52
N ALA A 184 -15.19 -24.39 13.51
CA ALA A 184 -14.37 -24.42 14.72
C ALA A 184 -14.21 -23.01 15.35
N MET A 185 -14.04 -21.97 14.53
CA MET A 185 -13.94 -20.58 15.01
C MET A 185 -15.26 -20.11 15.65
N ILE A 186 -16.41 -20.45 15.07
CA ILE A 186 -17.74 -20.15 15.62
C ILE A 186 -17.95 -20.84 16.98
N GLU A 187 -17.55 -22.10 17.07
CA GLU A 187 -17.64 -22.87 18.33
C GLU A 187 -16.75 -22.27 19.44
N ALA A 188 -15.51 -21.89 19.10
CA ALA A 188 -14.60 -21.23 20.03
C ALA A 188 -15.15 -19.87 20.54
N LEU A 189 -15.67 -19.04 19.64
CA LEU A 189 -16.29 -17.76 20.00
C LEU A 189 -17.52 -17.95 20.88
N GLY A 190 -18.35 -18.98 20.62
CA GLY A 190 -19.54 -19.29 21.41
C GLY A 190 -19.22 -19.81 22.83
N GLN A 191 -18.03 -20.33 23.05
CA GLN A 191 -17.55 -20.82 24.37
C GLN A 191 -16.80 -19.71 25.14
N GLY A 192 -16.61 -18.54 24.56
CA GLY A 192 -15.80 -17.47 25.16
C GLY A 192 -14.30 -17.75 25.16
N GLU A 193 -13.86 -18.71 24.36
CA GLU A 193 -12.44 -19.01 24.15
C GLU A 193 -11.83 -18.00 23.15
N GLU A 194 -10.53 -17.72 23.32
CA GLU A 194 -9.79 -16.86 22.38
C GLU A 194 -9.81 -17.50 21.00
N ALA A 195 -10.24 -16.71 19.99
CA ALA A 195 -10.29 -17.19 18.61
C ALA A 195 -8.88 -17.63 18.15
N PRO A 196 -8.76 -18.75 17.43
CA PRO A 196 -7.46 -19.19 16.91
C PRO A 196 -6.82 -18.10 16.04
N PRO A 197 -5.47 -18.00 16.03
CA PRO A 197 -4.77 -16.96 15.29
C PRO A 197 -5.15 -16.98 13.81
N ALA A 198 -5.18 -15.78 13.24
CA ALA A 198 -5.44 -15.61 11.80
C ALA A 198 -4.48 -16.47 10.97
N PRO A 199 -4.91 -16.93 9.79
CA PRO A 199 -4.00 -17.60 8.88
C PRO A 199 -2.87 -16.65 8.51
N GLU A 200 -1.63 -17.13 8.63
CA GLU A 200 -0.49 -16.46 8.06
C GLU A 200 -0.80 -16.15 6.60
N THR A 201 -0.59 -14.90 6.20
CA THR A 201 -0.71 -14.53 4.79
C THR A 201 0.25 -15.42 4.00
N PRO A 202 -0.22 -16.16 2.98
CA PRO A 202 0.72 -16.86 2.11
C PRO A 202 1.68 -15.82 1.54
N PRO A 203 2.98 -16.16 1.39
CA PRO A 203 3.92 -15.29 0.73
C PRO A 203 3.35 -14.92 -0.65
N SER A 204 3.37 -13.64 -0.97
CA SER A 204 2.99 -13.14 -2.29
C SER A 204 3.88 -13.81 -3.34
N GLU A 205 3.32 -14.73 -4.14
CA GLU A 205 3.94 -15.19 -5.36
C GLU A 205 4.06 -14.06 -6.40
#